data_20027d747fddddfaeefe44e1f2936918
#
_entry.id   20027d747fddddfaeefe44e1f2936918
#
_cell.length_a   1.000
_cell.length_b   1.000
_cell.length_c   1.000
_cell.angle_alpha   90.00
_cell.angle_beta   90.00
_cell.angle_gamma   90.00
#
_symmetry.space_group_name_H-M   'P 1'
#
loop_
_entity.id
_entity.type
_entity.pdbx_description
1 polymer ?
#
loop_
_entity_poly.entity_id
_entity_poly.type
_entity_poly.pdbx_seq_one_letter_code
_entity_poly.pdbx_strand_id
1 'polypeptide(L)'
;MEGKLKHLELIQGIVNRMSSNSFTLKGWSITLVAAIFALSIQDVNKDYFILLVYIPIVMFWILDSYYLMKERGYRELYDQIRKLDNDDIDFNLSTEKSGFCDYLMSLLSVGEMLFYAPLIIIVIIIISIIRKESPIETGNYFVFLADNIKNILLK
;
A
#
# COMPACT_ATOMS: atom_id res chain seq x y z
N MET A 1 -13.96 -25.76 -28.32
CA MET A 1 -14.29 -25.82 -26.88
C MET A 1 -13.03 -25.87 -26.01
N GLU A 2 -12.04 -26.70 -26.31
CA GLU A 2 -10.79 -26.83 -25.53
C GLU A 2 -9.95 -25.52 -25.50
N GLY A 3 -9.83 -24.82 -26.64
CA GLY A 3 -9.10 -23.54 -26.69
C GLY A 3 -9.70 -22.45 -25.79
N LYS A 4 -11.04 -22.33 -25.74
CA LYS A 4 -11.74 -21.40 -24.86
C LYS A 4 -11.46 -21.70 -23.38
N LEU A 5 -11.56 -22.96 -22.98
CA LEU A 5 -11.28 -23.35 -21.60
C LEU A 5 -9.85 -23.00 -21.19
N LYS A 6 -8.87 -23.33 -22.08
CA LYS A 6 -7.47 -23.01 -21.81
C LYS A 6 -7.20 -21.51 -21.72
N HIS A 7 -7.89 -20.70 -22.55
CA HIS A 7 -7.79 -19.24 -22.48
C HIS A 7 -8.35 -18.70 -21.15
N LEU A 8 -9.52 -19.18 -20.74
CA LEU A 8 -10.12 -18.82 -19.44
C LEU A 8 -9.24 -19.25 -18.24
N GLU A 9 -8.60 -20.42 -18.32
CA GLU A 9 -7.62 -20.86 -17.31
C GLU A 9 -6.41 -19.93 -17.21
N LEU A 10 -5.88 -19.46 -18.36
CA LEU A 10 -4.77 -18.50 -18.37
C LEU A 10 -5.18 -17.18 -17.70
N ILE A 11 -6.35 -16.64 -18.01
CA ILE A 11 -6.85 -15.41 -17.38
C ILE A 11 -7.04 -15.62 -15.88
N GLN A 12 -7.64 -16.75 -15.47
CA GLN A 12 -7.81 -17.08 -14.06
C GLN A 12 -6.46 -17.21 -13.34
N GLY A 13 -5.45 -17.76 -14.01
CA GLY A 13 -4.07 -17.80 -13.50
C GLY A 13 -3.49 -16.41 -13.24
N ILE A 14 -3.76 -15.45 -14.13
CA ILE A 14 -3.34 -14.05 -13.96
C ILE A 14 -4.08 -13.41 -12.79
N VAL A 15 -5.40 -13.57 -12.69
CA VAL A 15 -6.22 -13.06 -11.58
C VAL A 15 -5.69 -13.58 -10.24
N ASN A 16 -5.45 -14.88 -10.13
CA ASN A 16 -4.92 -15.50 -8.91
C ASN A 16 -3.54 -14.93 -8.53
N ARG A 17 -2.66 -14.69 -9.51
CA ARG A 17 -1.36 -14.07 -9.29
C ARG A 17 -1.48 -12.63 -8.79
N MET A 18 -2.40 -11.82 -9.37
CA MET A 18 -2.63 -10.44 -8.92
C MET A 18 -3.16 -10.41 -7.48
N SER A 19 -4.13 -11.27 -7.16
CA SER A 19 -4.67 -11.42 -5.80
C SER A 19 -3.62 -11.89 -4.79
N SER A 20 -2.76 -12.84 -5.18
CA SER A 20 -1.65 -13.31 -4.33
C SER A 20 -0.62 -12.21 -4.08
N ASN A 21 -0.30 -11.40 -5.09
CA ASN A 21 0.61 -10.26 -4.93
C ASN A 21 0.02 -9.22 -3.96
N SER A 22 -1.27 -8.88 -4.09
CA SER A 22 -1.99 -7.99 -3.16
C SER A 22 -1.90 -8.50 -1.72
N PHE A 23 -2.17 -9.78 -1.49
CA PHE A 23 -2.06 -10.38 -0.15
C PHE A 23 -0.62 -10.30 0.40
N THR A 24 0.36 -10.56 -0.44
CA THR A 24 1.79 -10.48 -0.09
C THR A 24 2.19 -9.06 0.32
N LEU A 25 1.74 -8.03 -0.41
CA LEU A 25 2.01 -6.62 -0.09
C LEU A 25 1.42 -6.22 1.27
N LYS A 26 0.20 -6.69 1.58
CA LYS A 26 -0.42 -6.50 2.89
C LYS A 26 0.43 -7.11 4.02
N GLY A 27 0.94 -8.32 3.82
CA GLY A 27 1.85 -8.97 4.76
C GLY A 27 3.15 -8.20 4.96
N TRP A 28 3.79 -7.75 3.89
CA TRP A 28 5.00 -6.92 3.94
C TRP A 28 4.76 -5.58 4.63
N SER A 29 3.60 -4.94 4.39
CA SER A 29 3.23 -3.69 5.05
C SER A 29 3.25 -3.83 6.57
N ILE A 30 2.57 -4.85 7.10
CA ILE A 30 2.53 -5.13 8.55
C ILE A 30 3.93 -5.41 9.08
N THR A 31 4.69 -6.25 8.37
CA THR A 31 6.04 -6.67 8.80
C THR A 31 6.98 -5.48 8.90
N LEU A 32 6.99 -4.58 7.90
CA LEU A 32 7.85 -3.39 7.92
C LEU A 32 7.42 -2.40 8.99
N VAL A 33 6.12 -2.17 9.17
CA VAL A 33 5.60 -1.32 10.25
C VAL A 33 6.05 -1.86 11.62
N ALA A 34 5.90 -3.16 11.86
CA ALA A 34 6.33 -3.80 13.10
C ALA A 34 7.86 -3.70 13.31
N ALA A 35 8.66 -3.90 12.25
CA ALA A 35 10.11 -3.78 12.31
C ALA A 35 10.56 -2.35 12.65
N ILE A 36 9.94 -1.33 12.04
CA ILE A 36 10.25 0.08 12.33
C ILE A 36 9.91 0.41 13.79
N PHE A 37 8.76 -0.06 14.30
CA PHE A 37 8.43 0.13 15.72
C PHE A 37 9.43 -0.57 16.64
N ALA A 38 9.86 -1.79 16.33
CA ALA A 38 10.85 -2.50 17.13
C ALA A 38 12.20 -1.75 17.21
N LEU A 39 12.62 -1.12 16.11
CA LEU A 39 13.81 -0.28 16.06
C LEU A 39 13.63 1.05 16.83
N SER A 40 12.43 1.64 16.79
CA SER A 40 12.15 2.92 17.44
C SER A 40 12.23 2.87 18.97
N ILE A 41 12.13 1.68 19.57
CA ILE A 41 12.25 1.49 21.03
C ILE A 41 13.70 1.72 21.51
N GLN A 42 14.68 1.51 20.65
CA GLN A 42 16.12 1.54 20.99
C GLN A 42 16.76 2.92 20.85
N ASP A 43 16.07 3.90 20.22
CA ASP A 43 16.73 5.14 19.79
C ASP A 43 16.14 6.42 20.43
N VAL A 44 17.01 7.43 20.58
CA VAL A 44 16.71 8.72 21.24
C VAL A 44 15.86 9.63 20.34
N ASN A 45 15.88 9.44 19.02
CA ASN A 45 15.18 10.31 18.04
C ASN A 45 13.85 9.69 17.54
N LYS A 46 12.90 9.51 18.44
CA LYS A 46 11.58 8.89 18.17
C LYS A 46 10.78 9.58 17.05
N ASP A 47 10.94 10.88 16.85
CA ASP A 47 10.14 11.62 15.85
C ASP A 47 10.44 11.23 14.40
N TYR A 48 11.68 10.91 14.05
CA TYR A 48 12.05 10.44 12.71
C TYR A 48 11.45 9.06 12.42
N PHE A 49 11.45 8.15 13.39
CA PHE A 49 10.86 6.82 13.23
C PHE A 49 9.34 6.87 13.05
N ILE A 50 8.69 7.82 13.71
CA ILE A 50 7.24 8.07 13.56
C ILE A 50 6.89 8.42 12.12
N LEU A 51 7.65 9.33 11.50
CA LEU A 51 7.45 9.69 10.10
C LEU A 51 7.76 8.52 9.15
N LEU A 52 8.82 7.76 9.46
CA LEU A 52 9.28 6.65 8.65
C LEU A 52 8.24 5.52 8.54
N VAL A 53 7.42 5.31 9.57
CA VAL A 53 6.35 4.27 9.57
C VAL A 53 5.30 4.51 8.49
N TYR A 54 4.98 5.77 8.17
CA TYR A 54 3.96 6.08 7.16
C TYR A 54 4.41 5.79 5.74
N ILE A 55 5.72 5.82 5.47
CA ILE A 55 6.27 5.59 4.12
C ILE A 55 5.87 4.20 3.58
N PRO A 56 6.15 3.08 4.26
CA PRO A 56 5.76 1.77 3.75
C PRO A 56 4.23 1.63 3.64
N ILE A 57 3.45 2.18 4.57
CA ILE A 57 1.99 2.08 4.53
C ILE A 57 1.46 2.73 3.24
N VAL A 58 1.86 3.97 2.96
CA VAL A 58 1.40 4.70 1.76
C VAL A 58 1.90 4.02 0.49
N MET A 59 3.17 3.61 0.47
CA MET A 59 3.78 2.97 -0.70
C MET A 59 3.11 1.64 -1.05
N PHE A 60 2.86 0.79 -0.04
CA PHE A 60 2.18 -0.48 -0.27
C PHE A 60 0.70 -0.30 -0.60
N TRP A 61 0.00 0.67 -0.02
CA TRP A 61 -1.38 0.98 -0.37
C TRP A 61 -1.51 1.40 -1.84
N ILE A 62 -0.61 2.26 -2.32
CA ILE A 62 -0.54 2.67 -3.74
C ILE A 62 -0.31 1.45 -4.65
N LEU A 63 0.65 0.59 -4.29
CA LEU A 63 1.02 -0.58 -5.08
C LEU A 63 -0.07 -1.66 -5.08
N ASP A 64 -0.68 -1.91 -3.94
CA ASP A 64 -1.79 -2.86 -3.77
C ASP A 64 -3.01 -2.43 -4.59
N SER A 65 -3.37 -1.16 -4.54
CA SER A 65 -4.44 -0.58 -5.36
C SER A 65 -4.20 -0.76 -6.86
N TYR A 66 -2.94 -0.70 -7.30
CA TYR A 66 -2.57 -1.01 -8.68
C TYR A 66 -2.84 -2.48 -9.04
N TYR A 67 -2.46 -3.42 -8.17
CA TYR A 67 -2.76 -4.84 -8.40
C TYR A 67 -4.26 -5.12 -8.40
N LEU A 68 -5.01 -4.49 -7.50
CA LEU A 68 -6.47 -4.61 -7.45
C LEU A 68 -7.14 -4.06 -8.73
N MET A 69 -6.67 -2.92 -9.24
CA MET A 69 -7.15 -2.38 -10.51
C MET A 69 -6.90 -3.36 -11.67
N LYS A 70 -5.71 -3.94 -11.74
CA LYS A 70 -5.36 -4.94 -12.76
C LYS A 70 -6.17 -6.21 -12.62
N GLU A 71 -6.35 -6.71 -11.41
CA GLU A 71 -7.18 -7.88 -11.13
C GLU A 71 -8.62 -7.69 -11.64
N ARG A 72 -9.23 -6.52 -11.37
CA ARG A 72 -10.57 -6.18 -11.85
C ARG A 72 -10.65 -6.18 -13.37
N GLY A 73 -9.68 -5.60 -14.06
CA GLY A 73 -9.62 -5.62 -15.52
C GLY A 73 -9.55 -7.04 -16.09
N TYR A 74 -8.78 -7.94 -15.47
CA TYR A 74 -8.71 -9.34 -15.92
C TYR A 74 -9.98 -10.14 -15.57
N ARG A 75 -10.66 -9.83 -14.46
CA ARG A 75 -11.97 -10.42 -14.15
C ARG A 75 -13.02 -9.99 -15.17
N GLU A 76 -12.99 -8.74 -15.59
CA GLU A 76 -13.90 -8.23 -16.63
C GLU A 76 -13.63 -8.91 -17.99
N LEU A 77 -12.36 -9.05 -18.39
CA LEU A 77 -11.98 -9.80 -19.57
C LEU A 77 -12.46 -11.26 -19.51
N TYR A 78 -12.32 -11.92 -18.35
CA TYR A 78 -12.84 -13.27 -18.13
C TYR A 78 -14.36 -13.34 -18.37
N ASP A 79 -15.10 -12.38 -17.82
CA ASP A 79 -16.56 -12.32 -17.95
C ASP A 79 -17.03 -12.01 -19.37
N GLN A 80 -16.25 -11.24 -20.15
CA GLN A 80 -16.51 -10.99 -21.57
C GLN A 80 -16.31 -12.28 -22.38
N ILE A 81 -15.13 -12.93 -22.26
CA ILE A 81 -14.80 -14.13 -23.02
C ILE A 81 -15.73 -15.29 -22.67
N ARG A 82 -16.14 -15.43 -21.43
CA ARG A 82 -17.07 -16.47 -21.01
C ARG A 82 -18.40 -16.43 -21.77
N LYS A 83 -18.84 -15.23 -22.19
CA LYS A 83 -20.13 -15.00 -22.89
C LYS A 83 -20.02 -15.17 -24.41
N LEU A 84 -18.80 -15.13 -24.99
CA LEU A 84 -18.61 -15.31 -26.43
C LEU A 84 -18.79 -16.75 -26.86
N ASP A 85 -19.13 -16.96 -28.13
CA ASP A 85 -19.11 -18.29 -28.75
C ASP A 85 -17.68 -18.73 -29.05
N ASN A 86 -17.45 -20.04 -29.26
CA ASN A 86 -16.11 -20.60 -29.41
C ASN A 86 -15.36 -20.05 -30.62
N ASP A 87 -16.07 -19.68 -31.69
CA ASP A 87 -15.51 -19.24 -32.97
C ASP A 87 -15.19 -17.72 -32.97
N ASP A 88 -15.68 -16.96 -31.97
CA ASP A 88 -15.51 -15.51 -31.85
C ASP A 88 -14.35 -15.12 -30.92
N ILE A 89 -13.57 -16.09 -30.44
CA ILE A 89 -12.50 -15.85 -29.47
C ILE A 89 -11.20 -15.48 -30.19
N ASP A 90 -10.68 -14.28 -29.92
CA ASP A 90 -9.42 -13.78 -30.48
C ASP A 90 -8.16 -14.19 -29.68
N PHE A 91 -8.33 -14.89 -28.56
CA PHE A 91 -7.26 -15.27 -27.60
C PHE A 91 -6.41 -14.12 -27.09
N ASN A 92 -6.89 -12.90 -27.17
CA ASN A 92 -6.20 -11.71 -26.70
C ASN A 92 -6.25 -11.65 -25.16
N LEU A 93 -5.10 -11.41 -24.51
CA LEU A 93 -4.96 -11.24 -23.06
C LEU A 93 -4.85 -9.77 -22.66
N SER A 94 -5.03 -8.84 -23.59
CA SER A 94 -4.99 -7.41 -23.26
C SER A 94 -6.31 -7.00 -22.59
N THR A 95 -6.21 -6.40 -21.43
CA THR A 95 -7.34 -5.74 -20.78
C THR A 95 -7.58 -4.36 -21.39
N GLU A 96 -8.81 -3.87 -21.33
CA GLU A 96 -9.09 -2.47 -21.65
C GLU A 96 -8.19 -1.53 -20.83
N LYS A 97 -7.89 -0.37 -21.40
CA LYS A 97 -7.01 0.62 -20.74
C LYS A 97 -7.71 1.12 -19.47
N SER A 98 -7.23 0.68 -18.34
CA SER A 98 -7.67 1.22 -17.04
C SER A 98 -7.26 2.69 -16.94
N GLY A 99 -8.23 3.56 -16.67
CA GLY A 99 -8.02 4.98 -16.50
C GLY A 99 -7.55 5.36 -15.08
N PHE A 100 -7.19 6.62 -14.90
CA PHE A 100 -6.86 7.16 -13.59
C PHE A 100 -8.04 7.05 -12.60
N CYS A 101 -9.28 7.18 -13.09
CA CYS A 101 -10.49 7.01 -12.28
C CYS A 101 -10.62 5.58 -11.73
N ASP A 102 -10.31 4.55 -12.54
CA ASP A 102 -10.35 3.15 -12.11
C ASP A 102 -9.32 2.87 -11.02
N TYR A 103 -8.16 3.51 -11.14
CA TYR A 103 -7.13 3.45 -10.11
C TYR A 103 -7.61 4.09 -8.79
N LEU A 104 -8.19 5.29 -8.83
CA LEU A 104 -8.74 5.95 -7.64
C LEU A 104 -9.88 5.14 -7.01
N MET A 105 -10.77 4.55 -7.81
CA MET A 105 -11.81 3.66 -7.32
C MET A 105 -11.25 2.39 -6.68
N SER A 106 -10.10 1.92 -7.15
CA SER A 106 -9.40 0.79 -6.54
C SER A 106 -8.74 1.19 -5.23
N LEU A 107 -8.10 2.35 -5.18
CA LEU A 107 -7.47 2.92 -3.98
C LEU A 107 -8.48 3.11 -2.82
N LEU A 108 -9.69 3.55 -3.13
CA LEU A 108 -10.76 3.79 -2.17
C LEU A 108 -11.74 2.61 -2.06
N SER A 109 -11.37 1.44 -2.58
CA SER A 109 -12.24 0.27 -2.50
C SER A 109 -12.42 -0.19 -1.05
N VAL A 110 -13.56 -0.80 -0.77
CA VAL A 110 -13.89 -1.30 0.57
C VAL A 110 -12.82 -2.28 1.08
N GLY A 111 -12.30 -3.15 0.22
CA GLY A 111 -11.24 -4.11 0.59
C GLY A 111 -9.94 -3.45 1.02
N GLU A 112 -9.49 -2.41 0.30
CA GLU A 112 -8.30 -1.64 0.63
C GLU A 112 -8.50 -0.81 1.90
N MET A 113 -9.63 -0.11 2.01
CA MET A 113 -9.94 0.70 3.18
C MET A 113 -10.08 -0.15 4.44
N LEU A 114 -10.64 -1.36 4.35
CA LEU A 114 -10.80 -2.27 5.50
C LEU A 114 -9.45 -2.75 6.06
N PHE A 115 -8.41 -2.75 5.25
CA PHE A 115 -7.06 -3.11 5.66
C PHE A 115 -6.22 -1.90 6.09
N TYR A 116 -6.09 -0.88 5.23
CA TYR A 116 -5.17 0.24 5.47
C TYR A 116 -5.69 1.25 6.50
N ALA A 117 -7.02 1.49 6.59
CA ALA A 117 -7.55 2.41 7.57
C ALA A 117 -7.36 1.93 9.03
N PRO A 118 -7.68 0.66 9.39
CA PRO A 118 -7.34 0.14 10.72
C PRO A 118 -5.85 0.14 11.00
N LEU A 119 -5.00 -0.18 10.02
CA LEU A 119 -3.55 -0.15 10.18
C LEU A 119 -3.06 1.26 10.53
N ILE A 120 -3.54 2.29 9.84
CA ILE A 120 -3.21 3.69 10.13
C ILE A 120 -3.71 4.09 11.53
N ILE A 121 -4.93 3.70 11.91
CA ILE A 121 -5.49 3.98 13.24
C ILE A 121 -4.62 3.34 14.34
N ILE A 122 -4.22 2.08 14.18
CA ILE A 122 -3.34 1.38 15.12
C ILE A 122 -2.00 2.13 15.24
N VAL A 123 -1.41 2.54 14.13
CA VAL A 123 -0.16 3.31 14.12
C VAL A 123 -0.32 4.62 14.87
N ILE A 124 -1.40 5.36 14.66
CA ILE A 124 -1.69 6.62 15.38
C ILE A 124 -1.83 6.38 16.88
N ILE A 125 -2.52 5.31 17.29
CA ILE A 125 -2.69 4.96 18.70
C ILE A 125 -1.32 4.66 19.34
N ILE A 126 -0.50 3.82 18.71
CA ILE A 126 0.83 3.47 19.22
C ILE A 126 1.70 4.72 19.36
N ILE A 127 1.73 5.58 18.34
CA ILE A 127 2.46 6.85 18.37
C ILE A 127 1.98 7.73 19.52
N SER A 128 0.67 7.82 19.74
CA SER A 128 0.09 8.63 20.82
C SER A 128 0.50 8.11 22.20
N ILE A 129 0.58 6.80 22.39
CA ILE A 129 1.04 6.16 23.61
C ILE A 129 2.53 6.47 23.85
N ILE A 130 3.37 6.26 22.84
CA ILE A 130 4.82 6.51 22.91
C ILE A 130 5.11 7.98 23.25
N ARG A 131 4.38 8.91 22.64
CA ARG A 131 4.53 10.35 22.94
C ARG A 131 4.08 10.74 24.34
N LYS A 132 3.07 10.08 24.88
CA LYS A 132 2.58 10.35 26.23
C LYS A 132 3.57 9.91 27.31
N GLU A 133 4.28 8.81 27.08
CA GLU A 133 5.30 8.29 28.00
C GLU A 133 6.64 9.07 27.92
N SER A 134 6.88 9.77 26.83
CA SER A 134 8.03 10.67 26.67
C SER A 134 7.50 12.09 26.48
N PRO A 135 7.28 12.88 27.52
CA PRO A 135 6.99 14.29 27.37
C PRO A 135 8.22 14.93 26.72
N ILE A 136 8.11 15.20 25.43
CA ILE A 136 9.16 15.86 24.66
C ILE A 136 9.31 17.24 25.27
N GLU A 137 10.49 17.52 25.81
CA GLU A 137 10.96 18.89 26.08
C GLU A 137 11.05 19.64 24.74
N THR A 138 9.91 20.02 24.20
CA THR A 138 9.78 20.82 22.98
C THR A 138 10.54 22.16 23.13
N GLY A 139 10.83 22.57 24.36
CA GLY A 139 11.67 23.73 24.67
C GLY A 139 13.13 23.56 24.24
N ASN A 140 13.73 22.38 24.38
CA ASN A 140 15.15 22.17 24.11
C ASN A 140 15.48 22.11 22.61
N TYR A 141 14.57 21.68 21.75
CA TYR A 141 14.82 21.65 20.30
C TYR A 141 14.89 23.06 19.67
N PHE A 142 14.01 23.97 20.09
CA PHE A 142 14.06 25.36 19.62
C PHE A 142 15.31 26.07 20.11
N VAL A 143 15.74 25.81 21.34
CA VAL A 143 16.98 26.36 21.90
C VAL A 143 18.20 25.81 21.15
N PHE A 144 18.26 24.49 20.92
CA PHE A 144 19.37 23.86 20.17
C PHE A 144 19.46 24.33 18.72
N LEU A 145 18.34 24.51 18.02
CA LEU A 145 18.31 25.07 16.67
C LEU A 145 18.72 26.54 16.67
N ALA A 146 18.26 27.34 17.64
CA ALA A 146 18.64 28.75 17.78
C ALA A 146 20.14 28.91 18.04
N ASP A 147 20.72 28.07 18.91
CA ASP A 147 22.16 28.10 19.20
C ASP A 147 23.02 27.65 18.00
N ASN A 148 22.58 26.64 17.25
CA ASN A 148 23.27 26.24 16.03
C ASN A 148 23.22 27.32 14.92
N ILE A 149 22.05 27.95 14.73
CA ILE A 149 21.91 29.06 13.75
C ILE A 149 22.77 30.24 14.17
N LYS A 150 22.81 30.58 15.47
CA LYS A 150 23.64 31.66 16.01
C LYS A 150 25.12 31.41 15.80
N ASN A 151 25.59 30.16 16.01
CA ASN A 151 26.98 29.77 15.79
C ASN A 151 27.39 29.75 14.31
N ILE A 152 26.44 29.58 13.39
CA ILE A 152 26.69 29.65 11.93
C ILE A 152 26.77 31.12 11.46
N LEU A 153 25.97 32.01 12.06
CA LEU A 153 25.92 33.42 11.69
C LEU A 153 27.05 34.27 12.31
N LEU A 154 27.74 33.76 13.33
CA LEU A 154 28.85 34.44 14.02
C LEU A 154 30.24 33.97 13.56
N LYS A 155 30.32 33.13 12.53
CA LYS A 155 31.56 32.73 11.80
C LYS A 155 31.64 33.41 10.44
#